data_d675dfadd95045d3e9e68de4591fdf0d
#
_entry.id   d675dfadd95045d3e9e68de4591fdf0d
#
_cell.length_a   1.000
_cell.length_b   1.000
_cell.length_c   1.000
_cell.angle_alpha   90.00
_cell.angle_beta   90.00
_cell.angle_gamma   90.00
#
_symmetry.space_group_name_H-M   'P 1'
#
loop_
_entity.id
_entity.type
_entity.pdbx_description
1 polymer ?
#
loop_
_entity_poly.entity_id
_entity_poly.type
_entity_poly.pdbx_seq_one_letter_code
_entity_poly.pdbx_strand_id
1 'polypeptide(L)'
;MNMKRKNLKIRIAEMDDGCIFFVSDFLDLSNDKQVSRMLSEVESQGLIVRLAKGIYCKPTQTRFGPLYPDISKIVEAVAQRDHAQVLPSGYTAANMLGLSTQVPMAYTYITSGSSRKLTVEGKTVNLQRAVPRNFAYKTRLAALIVQALKATGEENIGREEISALKNAIDKNPDKEAFRSDVLLMPIWMKSIIKPLL
;
A
#
# COMPACT_ATOMS: atom_id res chain seq x y z
N MET A 1 27.41 24.72 -12.09
CA MET A 1 26.37 23.80 -11.55
C MET A 1 27.08 22.60 -10.95
N ASN A 2 26.86 22.23 -9.68
CA ASN A 2 27.57 21.15 -9.00
C ASN A 2 27.28 19.81 -9.72
N MET A 3 28.32 19.05 -10.04
CA MET A 3 28.24 17.76 -10.79
C MET A 3 27.22 16.79 -10.14
N LYS A 4 27.17 16.74 -8.80
CA LYS A 4 26.21 15.91 -8.05
C LYS A 4 24.75 16.26 -8.36
N ARG A 5 24.42 17.56 -8.48
CA ARG A 5 23.07 18.01 -8.85
C ARG A 5 22.71 17.64 -10.28
N LYS A 6 23.67 17.73 -11.21
CA LYS A 6 23.48 17.31 -12.59
C LYS A 6 23.17 15.82 -12.65
N ASN A 7 23.94 14.99 -11.95
CA ASN A 7 23.74 13.54 -11.91
C ASN A 7 22.39 13.15 -11.30
N LEU A 8 21.97 13.83 -10.21
CA LEU A 8 20.66 13.59 -9.61
C LEU A 8 19.52 13.88 -10.60
N LYS A 9 19.57 15.02 -11.29
CA LYS A 9 18.55 15.38 -12.31
C LYS A 9 18.52 14.41 -13.48
N ILE A 10 19.67 13.93 -13.95
CA ILE A 10 19.75 12.93 -15.03
C ILE A 10 19.08 11.64 -14.57
N ARG A 11 19.41 11.11 -13.40
CA ARG A 11 18.79 9.90 -12.86
C ARG A 11 17.28 10.01 -12.71
N ILE A 12 16.79 11.16 -12.24
CA ILE A 12 15.33 11.41 -12.14
C ILE A 12 14.69 11.46 -13.54
N ALA A 13 15.35 12.09 -14.52
CA ALA A 13 14.83 12.18 -15.89
C ALA A 13 14.70 10.79 -16.55
N GLU A 14 15.64 9.88 -16.26
CA GLU A 14 15.64 8.49 -16.75
C GLU A 14 14.64 7.56 -16.05
N MET A 15 14.06 7.97 -14.91
CA MET A 15 13.01 7.20 -14.23
C MET A 15 11.71 7.23 -15.01
N ASP A 16 10.94 6.15 -14.91
CA ASP A 16 9.59 6.07 -15.46
C ASP A 16 8.66 7.08 -14.77
N ASP A 17 7.69 7.57 -15.50
CA ASP A 17 6.62 8.40 -14.96
C ASP A 17 5.76 7.59 -14.00
N GLY A 18 5.37 8.19 -12.86
CA GLY A 18 4.70 7.52 -11.75
C GLY A 18 5.64 6.78 -10.79
N CYS A 19 6.96 6.75 -11.07
CA CYS A 19 7.95 6.09 -10.22
C CYS A 19 8.02 6.78 -8.84
N ILE A 20 7.98 5.97 -7.78
CA ILE A 20 8.18 6.39 -6.38
C ILE A 20 9.63 6.10 -6.00
N PHE A 21 10.29 7.07 -5.38
CA PHE A 21 11.68 6.96 -4.96
C PHE A 21 11.92 7.69 -3.63
N PHE A 22 13.07 7.43 -3.04
CA PHE A 22 13.41 7.85 -1.68
C PHE A 22 14.73 8.65 -1.66
N VAL A 23 14.94 9.40 -0.59
CA VAL A 23 16.26 10.06 -0.35
C VAL A 23 17.38 9.01 -0.33
N SER A 24 17.11 7.82 0.22
CA SER A 24 18.08 6.72 0.28
C SER A 24 18.62 6.28 -1.08
N ASP A 25 17.85 6.43 -2.15
CA ASP A 25 18.22 5.97 -3.49
C ASP A 25 19.33 6.81 -4.16
N PHE A 26 19.69 7.93 -3.51
CA PHE A 26 20.70 8.88 -3.99
C PHE A 26 21.83 9.12 -2.99
N LEU A 27 21.97 8.28 -1.95
CA LEU A 27 23.02 8.44 -0.94
C LEU A 27 24.43 8.16 -1.49
N ASP A 28 24.53 7.52 -2.64
CA ASP A 28 25.78 7.39 -3.41
C ASP A 28 26.28 8.74 -3.93
N LEU A 29 25.39 9.70 -4.17
CA LEU A 29 25.75 11.04 -4.64
C LEU A 29 26.23 11.94 -3.50
N SER A 30 25.62 11.83 -2.33
CA SER A 30 25.95 12.67 -1.16
C SER A 30 25.25 12.17 0.10
N ASN A 31 25.52 12.83 1.24
CA ASN A 31 24.81 12.55 2.48
C ASN A 31 23.31 12.94 2.41
N ASP A 32 22.52 12.37 3.32
CA ASP A 32 21.06 12.54 3.40
C ASP A 32 20.62 14.02 3.35
N LYS A 33 21.27 14.89 4.15
CA LYS A 33 20.93 16.33 4.22
C LYS A 33 21.13 17.04 2.88
N GLN A 34 22.20 16.74 2.17
CA GLN A 34 22.49 17.35 0.87
C GLN A 34 21.58 16.78 -0.22
N VAL A 35 21.30 15.46 -0.22
CA VAL A 35 20.36 14.83 -1.14
C VAL A 35 18.96 15.42 -0.94
N SER A 36 18.47 15.49 0.29
CA SER A 36 17.17 16.08 0.60
C SER A 36 17.05 17.53 0.09
N ARG A 37 18.12 18.33 0.23
CA ARG A 37 18.15 19.70 -0.30
C ARG A 37 18.10 19.74 -1.83
N MET A 38 18.87 18.86 -2.51
CA MET A 38 18.85 18.78 -3.97
C MET A 38 17.48 18.33 -4.49
N LEU A 39 16.83 17.37 -3.83
CA LEU A 39 15.46 16.93 -4.18
C LEU A 39 14.45 18.07 -3.98
N SER A 40 14.54 18.84 -2.90
CA SER A 40 13.66 20.01 -2.69
C SER A 40 13.85 21.07 -3.78
N GLU A 41 15.07 21.26 -4.30
CA GLU A 41 15.31 22.15 -5.44
C GLU A 41 14.68 21.64 -6.73
N VAL A 42 14.68 20.31 -6.96
CA VAL A 42 14.03 19.68 -8.13
C VAL A 42 12.51 19.71 -8.01
N GLU A 43 11.99 19.53 -6.79
CA GLU A 43 10.57 19.66 -6.46
C GLU A 43 10.06 21.08 -6.76
N SER A 44 10.80 22.12 -6.33
CA SER A 44 10.43 23.52 -6.60
C SER A 44 10.39 23.89 -8.09
N GLN A 45 11.03 23.06 -8.95
CA GLN A 45 10.99 23.18 -10.41
C GLN A 45 9.80 22.42 -11.03
N GLY A 46 8.98 21.74 -10.21
CA GLY A 46 7.83 20.96 -10.68
C GLY A 46 8.15 19.65 -11.39
N LEU A 47 9.44 19.20 -11.36
CA LEU A 47 9.85 17.96 -12.01
C LEU A 47 9.50 16.70 -11.21
N ILE A 48 9.40 16.84 -9.91
CA ILE A 48 9.00 15.80 -8.97
C ILE A 48 8.04 16.35 -7.94
N VAL A 49 7.34 15.47 -7.24
CA VAL A 49 6.44 15.82 -6.15
C VAL A 49 6.83 15.07 -4.89
N ARG A 50 6.76 15.74 -3.76
CA ARG A 50 6.97 15.14 -2.45
C ARG A 50 5.65 14.56 -1.94
N LEU A 51 5.57 13.23 -1.84
CA LEU A 51 4.40 12.51 -1.34
C LEU A 51 4.34 12.50 0.19
N ALA A 52 5.51 12.35 0.82
CA ALA A 52 5.68 12.39 2.27
C ALA A 52 7.13 12.74 2.62
N LYS A 53 7.47 12.83 3.91
CA LYS A 53 8.85 13.09 4.35
C LYS A 53 9.81 12.02 3.80
N GLY A 54 10.72 12.42 2.92
CA GLY A 54 11.73 11.55 2.30
C GLY A 54 11.19 10.62 1.22
N ILE A 55 9.95 10.81 0.77
CA ILE A 55 9.28 10.03 -0.27
C ILE A 55 8.86 10.98 -1.38
N TYR A 56 9.28 10.71 -2.59
CA TYR A 56 9.04 11.51 -3.77
C TYR A 56 8.48 10.66 -4.90
N CYS A 57 7.87 11.31 -5.89
CA CYS A 57 7.50 10.65 -7.12
C CYS A 57 7.78 11.56 -8.33
N LYS A 58 8.06 10.95 -9.49
CA LYS A 58 8.01 11.61 -10.78
C LYS A 58 6.57 11.48 -11.30
N PRO A 59 5.76 12.56 -11.28
CA PRO A 59 4.34 12.45 -11.62
C PRO A 59 4.17 12.14 -13.11
N THR A 60 3.16 11.32 -13.43
CA THR A 60 2.74 11.14 -14.81
C THR A 60 2.01 12.39 -15.29
N GLN A 61 2.50 13.02 -16.35
CA GLN A 61 1.84 14.20 -16.92
C GLN A 61 0.65 13.78 -17.79
N THR A 62 -0.51 14.34 -17.52
CA THR A 62 -1.73 14.12 -18.29
C THR A 62 -2.31 15.43 -18.78
N ARG A 63 -3.24 15.39 -19.77
CA ARG A 63 -3.98 16.56 -20.23
C ARG A 63 -4.81 17.26 -19.15
N PHE A 64 -5.06 16.58 -18.03
CA PHE A 64 -5.80 17.11 -16.88
C PHE A 64 -4.90 17.54 -15.72
N GLY A 65 -3.58 17.47 -15.89
CA GLY A 65 -2.58 17.78 -14.87
C GLY A 65 -1.78 16.54 -14.43
N PRO A 66 -0.93 16.68 -13.43
CA PRO A 66 -0.11 15.59 -12.92
C PRO A 66 -0.95 14.53 -12.21
N LEU A 67 -0.74 13.26 -12.56
CA LEU A 67 -1.33 12.11 -11.90
C LEU A 67 -0.33 11.56 -10.88
N TYR A 68 -0.81 11.39 -9.65
CA TYR A 68 -0.02 10.85 -8.54
C TYR A 68 -0.32 9.36 -8.31
N PRO A 69 0.63 8.58 -7.76
CA PRO A 69 0.38 7.21 -7.38
C PRO A 69 -0.63 7.14 -6.22
N ASP A 70 -1.49 6.12 -6.24
CA ASP A 70 -2.41 5.88 -5.13
C ASP A 70 -1.67 5.47 -3.84
N ILE A 71 -2.38 5.56 -2.71
CA ILE A 71 -1.82 5.26 -1.39
C ILE A 71 -1.31 3.83 -1.29
N SER A 72 -1.95 2.85 -1.95
CA SER A 72 -1.52 1.46 -1.94
C SER A 72 -0.14 1.31 -2.57
N LYS A 73 0.11 1.94 -3.72
CA LYS A 73 1.41 1.93 -4.39
C LYS A 73 2.49 2.59 -3.54
N ILE A 74 2.17 3.69 -2.87
CA ILE A 74 3.13 4.37 -1.97
C ILE A 74 3.50 3.47 -0.79
N VAL A 75 2.52 2.80 -0.19
CA VAL A 75 2.73 1.87 0.92
C VAL A 75 3.53 0.64 0.47
N GLU A 76 3.25 0.10 -0.71
CA GLU A 76 4.00 -1.01 -1.30
C GLU A 76 5.46 -0.62 -1.58
N ALA A 77 5.71 0.56 -2.13
CA ALA A 77 7.08 1.07 -2.34
C ALA A 77 7.85 1.23 -1.02
N VAL A 78 7.18 1.75 0.02
CA VAL A 78 7.77 1.84 1.37
C VAL A 78 8.10 0.46 1.93
N ALA A 79 7.21 -0.51 1.75
CA ALA A 79 7.43 -1.89 2.20
C ALA A 79 8.60 -2.55 1.46
N GLN A 80 8.69 -2.37 0.14
CA GLN A 80 9.82 -2.88 -0.67
C GLN A 80 11.16 -2.30 -0.21
N ARG A 81 11.24 -0.99 -0.02
CA ARG A 81 12.46 -0.33 0.50
C ARG A 81 12.89 -0.93 1.84
N ASP A 82 11.94 -1.21 2.70
CA ASP A 82 12.19 -1.71 4.06
C ASP A 82 12.35 -3.24 4.11
N HIS A 83 12.28 -3.93 2.97
CA HIS A 83 12.24 -5.39 2.88
C HIS A 83 11.17 -6.02 3.77
N ALA A 84 10.00 -5.37 3.85
CA ALA A 84 8.88 -5.77 4.69
C ALA A 84 7.68 -6.20 3.85
N GLN A 85 6.84 -7.06 4.44
CA GLN A 85 5.52 -7.37 3.92
C GLN A 85 4.52 -6.33 4.42
N VAL A 86 3.51 -6.02 3.61
CA VAL A 86 2.44 -5.09 3.97
C VAL A 86 1.11 -5.60 3.44
N LEU A 87 0.04 -5.44 4.22
CA LEU A 87 -1.32 -5.78 3.86
C LEU A 87 -2.28 -4.70 4.34
N PRO A 88 -3.30 -4.33 3.56
CA PRO A 88 -4.40 -3.51 4.04
C PRO A 88 -5.06 -4.16 5.25
N SER A 89 -5.50 -3.38 6.22
CA SER A 89 -6.19 -3.89 7.41
C SER A 89 -7.31 -2.94 7.86
N GLY A 90 -8.08 -3.37 8.83
CA GLY A 90 -9.18 -2.57 9.33
C GLY A 90 -10.20 -2.22 8.24
N TYR A 91 -10.78 -1.04 8.35
CA TYR A 91 -11.75 -0.53 7.37
C TYR A 91 -11.13 -0.29 5.99
N THR A 92 -9.82 -0.12 5.87
CA THR A 92 -9.14 -0.08 4.57
C THR A 92 -9.33 -1.39 3.82
N ALA A 93 -9.13 -2.53 4.49
CA ALA A 93 -9.34 -3.85 3.90
C ALA A 93 -10.83 -4.10 3.58
N ALA A 94 -11.73 -3.72 4.50
CA ALA A 94 -13.18 -3.87 4.31
C ALA A 94 -13.67 -3.06 3.10
N ASN A 95 -13.24 -1.81 2.97
CA ASN A 95 -13.58 -0.96 1.83
C ASN A 95 -13.05 -1.54 0.50
N MET A 96 -11.81 -2.03 0.46
CA MET A 96 -11.23 -2.65 -0.74
C MET A 96 -11.98 -3.90 -1.21
N LEU A 97 -12.63 -4.63 -0.30
CA LEU A 97 -13.47 -5.80 -0.61
C LEU A 97 -14.94 -5.45 -0.87
N GLY A 98 -15.32 -4.17 -0.71
CA GLY A 98 -16.72 -3.76 -0.82
C GLY A 98 -17.59 -4.17 0.37
N LEU A 99 -16.99 -4.53 1.51
CA LEU A 99 -17.70 -4.80 2.78
C LEU A 99 -18.09 -3.50 3.52
N SER A 100 -17.62 -2.37 3.04
CA SER A 100 -17.99 -1.04 3.54
C SER A 100 -17.94 -0.05 2.40
N THR A 101 -18.99 0.78 2.29
CA THR A 101 -19.03 1.92 1.35
C THR A 101 -18.35 3.17 1.91
N GLN A 102 -18.02 3.19 3.19
CA GLN A 102 -17.37 4.31 3.83
C GLN A 102 -15.91 4.41 3.41
N VAL A 103 -15.53 5.55 2.82
CA VAL A 103 -14.12 5.85 2.54
C VAL A 103 -13.41 6.14 3.86
N PRO A 104 -12.39 5.37 4.23
CA PRO A 104 -11.71 5.58 5.50
C PRO A 104 -10.98 6.94 5.52
N MET A 105 -11.16 7.73 6.58
CA MET A 105 -10.41 8.98 6.79
C MET A 105 -8.91 8.73 7.03
N ALA A 106 -8.58 7.55 7.52
CA ALA A 106 -7.21 7.09 7.72
C ALA A 106 -7.04 5.69 7.15
N TYR A 107 -6.03 5.51 6.31
CA TYR A 107 -5.67 4.21 5.75
C TYR A 107 -4.86 3.42 6.76
N THR A 108 -5.25 2.19 7.02
CA THR A 108 -4.55 1.32 7.96
C THR A 108 -4.01 0.10 7.23
N TYR A 109 -2.74 -0.19 7.49
CA TYR A 109 -2.03 -1.35 6.97
C TYR A 109 -1.29 -2.04 8.11
N ILE A 110 -1.19 -3.36 8.04
CA ILE A 110 -0.27 -4.14 8.87
C ILE A 110 1.03 -4.38 8.11
N THR A 111 2.15 -4.42 8.83
CA THR A 111 3.47 -4.65 8.27
C THR A 111 4.30 -5.61 9.12
N SER A 112 5.16 -6.40 8.46
CA SER A 112 6.19 -7.19 9.14
C SER A 112 7.37 -6.33 9.64
N GLY A 113 7.49 -5.10 9.12
CA GLY A 113 8.50 -4.12 9.50
C GLY A 113 8.10 -3.27 10.71
N SER A 114 8.67 -2.08 10.81
CA SER A 114 8.43 -1.15 11.92
C SER A 114 7.13 -0.39 11.78
N SER A 115 6.40 -0.20 12.89
CA SER A 115 5.22 0.67 12.93
C SER A 115 5.61 2.11 12.66
N ARG A 116 4.81 2.80 11.83
CA ARG A 116 4.98 4.22 11.55
C ARG A 116 3.68 4.84 11.05
N LYS A 117 3.61 6.16 11.15
CA LYS A 117 2.54 6.98 10.58
C LYS A 117 3.14 7.84 9.47
N LEU A 118 2.48 7.86 8.32
CA LEU A 118 2.80 8.70 7.18
C LEU A 118 1.64 9.66 6.94
N THR A 119 1.95 10.86 6.44
CA THR A 119 0.96 11.77 5.88
C THR A 119 1.23 11.89 4.40
N VAL A 120 0.29 11.43 3.58
CA VAL A 120 0.37 11.41 2.13
C VAL A 120 -0.77 12.25 1.58
N GLU A 121 -0.49 13.36 0.92
CA GLU A 121 -1.50 14.29 0.38
C GLU A 121 -2.58 14.67 1.41
N GLY A 122 -2.17 14.97 2.64
CA GLY A 122 -3.08 15.31 3.73
C GLY A 122 -3.81 14.11 4.37
N LYS A 123 -3.73 12.92 3.79
CA LYS A 123 -4.34 11.70 4.33
C LYS A 123 -3.40 10.98 5.28
N THR A 124 -3.95 10.47 6.37
CA THR A 124 -3.18 9.67 7.32
C THR A 124 -3.07 8.22 6.86
N VAL A 125 -1.85 7.68 6.86
CA VAL A 125 -1.56 6.27 6.60
C VAL A 125 -0.84 5.68 7.81
N ASN A 126 -1.45 4.71 8.45
CA ASN A 126 -0.92 4.01 9.61
C ASN A 126 -0.37 2.65 9.20
N LEU A 127 0.93 2.42 9.39
CA LEU A 127 1.57 1.12 9.29
C LEU A 127 1.72 0.55 10.70
N GLN A 128 1.06 -0.56 11.00
CA GLN A 128 1.09 -1.21 12.30
C GLN A 128 1.83 -2.53 12.21
N ARG A 129 2.85 -2.72 13.04
CA ARG A 129 3.58 -3.99 13.08
C ARG A 129 2.63 -5.11 13.48
N ALA A 130 2.68 -6.21 12.76
CA ALA A 130 1.87 -7.39 13.00
C ALA A 130 2.74 -8.65 13.12
N VAL A 131 2.19 -9.67 13.79
CA VAL A 131 2.85 -10.97 13.95
C VAL A 131 2.94 -11.72 12.62
N PRO A 132 3.95 -12.58 12.40
CA PRO A 132 4.16 -13.28 11.13
C PRO A 132 2.95 -14.07 10.63
N ARG A 133 2.11 -14.60 11.53
CA ARG A 133 0.88 -15.32 11.19
C ARG A 133 -0.07 -14.54 10.27
N ASN A 134 -0.08 -13.20 10.34
CA ASN A 134 -0.92 -12.39 9.46
C ASN A 134 -0.46 -12.40 8.01
N PHE A 135 0.78 -12.80 7.74
CA PHE A 135 1.40 -12.86 6.41
C PHE A 135 1.57 -14.32 5.92
N ALA A 136 0.97 -15.31 6.60
CA ALA A 136 1.14 -16.72 6.28
C ALA A 136 0.26 -17.22 5.12
N TYR A 137 -0.67 -16.40 4.64
CA TYR A 137 -1.55 -16.74 3.51
C TYR A 137 -0.79 -16.68 2.18
N LYS A 138 -1.02 -17.68 1.32
CA LYS A 138 -0.43 -17.74 -0.02
C LYS A 138 -1.03 -16.70 -0.97
N THR A 139 -2.37 -16.50 -0.84
CA THR A 139 -3.11 -15.57 -1.69
C THR A 139 -3.33 -14.23 -1.00
N ARG A 140 -3.13 -13.14 -1.75
CA ARG A 140 -3.43 -11.78 -1.27
C ARG A 140 -4.90 -11.63 -0.86
N LEU A 141 -5.80 -12.33 -1.58
CA LEU A 141 -7.23 -12.29 -1.30
C LEU A 141 -7.56 -12.87 0.08
N ALA A 142 -6.99 -14.04 0.44
CA ALA A 142 -7.24 -14.65 1.75
C ALA A 142 -6.77 -13.75 2.89
N ALA A 143 -5.55 -13.19 2.76
CA ALA A 143 -5.02 -12.25 3.72
C ALA A 143 -5.93 -11.01 3.87
N LEU A 144 -6.41 -10.44 2.74
CA LEU A 144 -7.29 -9.28 2.73
C LEU A 144 -8.64 -9.59 3.38
N ILE A 145 -9.27 -10.73 3.04
CA ILE A 145 -10.54 -11.19 3.64
C ILE A 145 -10.40 -11.31 5.16
N VAL A 146 -9.33 -11.92 5.65
CA VAL A 146 -9.10 -12.07 7.10
C VAL A 146 -8.99 -10.72 7.79
N GLN A 147 -8.30 -9.75 7.20
CA GLN A 147 -8.17 -8.42 7.79
C GLN A 147 -9.50 -7.63 7.74
N ALA A 148 -10.26 -7.76 6.67
CA ALA A 148 -11.56 -7.14 6.52
C ALA A 148 -12.59 -7.71 7.50
N LEU A 149 -12.70 -9.04 7.58
CA LEU A 149 -13.62 -9.70 8.51
C LEU A 149 -13.29 -9.41 9.97
N LYS A 150 -11.99 -9.31 10.34
CA LYS A 150 -11.60 -8.87 11.68
C LYS A 150 -12.10 -7.46 12.03
N ALA A 151 -12.17 -6.58 11.06
CA ALA A 151 -12.60 -5.20 11.27
C ALA A 151 -14.13 -5.08 11.28
N THR A 152 -14.82 -5.86 10.45
CA THR A 152 -16.27 -5.85 10.35
C THR A 152 -16.93 -6.53 11.57
N GLY A 153 -16.34 -7.64 12.06
CA GLY A 153 -16.93 -8.47 13.12
C GLY A 153 -17.96 -9.47 12.55
N GLU A 154 -18.06 -10.63 13.20
CA GLU A 154 -18.94 -11.72 12.75
C GLU A 154 -20.43 -11.27 12.74
N GLU A 155 -20.82 -10.51 13.74
CA GLU A 155 -22.18 -9.98 13.96
C GLU A 155 -22.65 -8.98 12.89
N ASN A 156 -21.72 -8.40 12.14
CA ASN A 156 -21.99 -7.37 11.12
C ASN A 156 -21.93 -7.94 9.69
N ILE A 157 -21.81 -9.26 9.53
CA ILE A 157 -21.79 -9.91 8.21
C ILE A 157 -23.20 -10.27 7.80
N GLY A 158 -23.80 -9.47 6.94
CA GLY A 158 -25.12 -9.66 6.35
C GLY A 158 -25.06 -10.18 4.90
N ARG A 159 -26.19 -10.07 4.21
CA ARG A 159 -26.34 -10.54 2.82
C ARG A 159 -25.45 -9.76 1.84
N GLU A 160 -25.27 -8.47 2.06
CA GLU A 160 -24.48 -7.60 1.19
C GLU A 160 -22.98 -7.98 1.28
N GLU A 161 -22.47 -8.16 2.50
CA GLU A 161 -21.09 -8.57 2.74
C GLU A 161 -20.83 -9.97 2.17
N ILE A 162 -21.73 -10.92 2.34
CA ILE A 162 -21.64 -12.27 1.75
C ILE A 162 -21.57 -12.17 0.22
N SER A 163 -22.41 -11.35 -0.40
CA SER A 163 -22.38 -11.13 -1.86
C SER A 163 -21.07 -10.54 -2.33
N ALA A 164 -20.53 -9.55 -1.62
CA ALA A 164 -19.24 -8.91 -1.93
C ALA A 164 -18.09 -9.93 -1.80
N LEU A 165 -18.08 -10.74 -0.73
CA LEU A 165 -17.10 -11.81 -0.54
C LEU A 165 -17.16 -12.85 -1.66
N LYS A 166 -18.37 -13.34 -2.02
CA LYS A 166 -18.58 -14.28 -3.12
C LYS A 166 -18.03 -13.74 -4.42
N ASN A 167 -18.35 -12.49 -4.77
CA ASN A 167 -17.87 -11.84 -5.98
C ASN A 167 -16.32 -11.74 -6.01
N ALA A 168 -15.70 -11.39 -4.87
CA ALA A 168 -14.24 -11.34 -4.75
C ALA A 168 -13.60 -12.74 -4.92
N ILE A 169 -14.19 -13.76 -4.31
CA ILE A 169 -13.72 -15.15 -4.41
C ILE A 169 -13.88 -15.66 -5.84
N ASP A 170 -14.99 -15.39 -6.51
CA ASP A 170 -15.23 -15.83 -7.90
C ASP A 170 -14.23 -15.22 -8.89
N LYS A 171 -13.78 -14.00 -8.65
CA LYS A 171 -12.76 -13.31 -9.46
C LYS A 171 -11.32 -13.74 -9.16
N ASN A 172 -11.10 -14.50 -8.09
CA ASN A 172 -9.74 -14.94 -7.73
C ASN A 172 -9.21 -15.97 -8.74
N PRO A 173 -8.04 -15.74 -9.36
CA PRO A 173 -7.50 -16.65 -10.37
C PRO A 173 -6.99 -17.97 -9.77
N ASP A 174 -6.47 -17.95 -8.54
CA ASP A 174 -5.89 -19.13 -7.87
C ASP A 174 -6.86 -19.70 -6.83
N LYS A 175 -7.81 -20.49 -7.31
CA LYS A 175 -8.83 -21.13 -6.46
C LYS A 175 -8.25 -22.19 -5.51
N GLU A 176 -7.21 -22.89 -5.95
CA GLU A 176 -6.62 -23.99 -5.17
C GLU A 176 -5.82 -23.47 -3.99
N ALA A 177 -4.91 -22.49 -4.23
CA ALA A 177 -4.19 -21.84 -3.16
C ALA A 177 -5.13 -21.15 -2.18
N PHE A 178 -6.21 -20.50 -2.67
CA PHE A 178 -7.21 -19.90 -1.81
C PHE A 178 -7.92 -20.92 -0.91
N ARG A 179 -8.34 -22.07 -1.45
CA ARG A 179 -8.92 -23.16 -0.63
C ARG A 179 -7.97 -23.64 0.46
N SER A 180 -6.69 -23.75 0.15
CA SER A 180 -5.66 -24.08 1.14
C SER A 180 -5.56 -23.02 2.23
N ASP A 181 -5.60 -21.74 1.86
CA ASP A 181 -5.54 -20.61 2.78
C ASP A 181 -6.76 -20.58 3.73
N VAL A 182 -7.95 -20.93 3.24
CA VAL A 182 -9.18 -20.99 4.07
C VAL A 182 -8.99 -21.94 5.27
N LEU A 183 -8.19 -22.99 5.13
CA LEU A 183 -7.90 -23.91 6.24
C LEU A 183 -7.10 -23.25 7.39
N LEU A 184 -6.38 -22.16 7.11
CA LEU A 184 -5.59 -21.41 8.08
C LEU A 184 -6.41 -20.32 8.80
N MET A 185 -7.59 -19.99 8.29
CA MET A 185 -8.44 -18.92 8.86
C MET A 185 -9.01 -19.32 10.24
N PRO A 186 -9.40 -18.34 11.08
CA PRO A 186 -10.20 -18.57 12.28
C PRO A 186 -11.48 -19.38 11.99
N ILE A 187 -11.96 -20.13 12.97
CA ILE A 187 -13.12 -21.04 12.80
C ILE A 187 -14.36 -20.33 12.28
N TRP A 188 -14.72 -19.20 12.90
CA TRP A 188 -15.88 -18.40 12.49
C TRP A 188 -15.76 -17.85 11.05
N MET A 189 -14.57 -17.45 10.62
CA MET A 189 -14.35 -17.04 9.22
C MET A 189 -14.50 -18.21 8.25
N LYS A 190 -14.06 -19.41 8.66
CA LYS A 190 -14.26 -20.63 7.85
C LYS A 190 -15.74 -20.92 7.64
N SER A 191 -16.60 -20.73 8.68
CA SER A 191 -18.03 -20.97 8.55
C SER A 191 -18.69 -20.04 7.54
N ILE A 192 -18.17 -18.82 7.39
CA ILE A 192 -18.64 -17.85 6.39
C ILE A 192 -18.12 -18.18 4.98
N ILE A 193 -16.81 -18.48 4.87
CA ILE A 193 -16.13 -18.58 3.57
C ILE A 193 -16.36 -19.93 2.88
N LYS A 194 -16.38 -21.05 3.62
CA LYS A 194 -16.55 -22.39 3.02
C LYS A 194 -17.79 -22.54 2.15
N PRO A 195 -18.99 -22.03 2.54
CA PRO A 195 -20.18 -22.11 1.68
C PRO A 195 -20.06 -21.29 0.38
N LEU A 196 -19.09 -20.41 0.27
CA LEU A 196 -18.86 -19.55 -0.91
C LEU A 196 -17.87 -20.14 -1.92
N LEU A 197 -17.20 -21.27 -1.59
CA LEU A 197 -16.25 -21.96 -2.46
C LEU A 197 -16.93 -22.87 -3.46
#